data_24f66be1657f8606344d62d549bf1800
#
_entry.id   24f66be1657f8606344d62d549bf1800
#
_cell.length_a   1.000
_cell.length_b   1.000
_cell.length_c   1.000
_cell.angle_alpha   90.00
_cell.angle_beta   90.00
_cell.angle_gamma   90.00
#
_symmetry.space_group_name_H-M   'P 1'
#
loop_
_entity.id
_entity.type
_entity.pdbx_description
1 polymer ?
#
loop_
_entity_poly.entity_id
_entity_poly.type
_entity_poly.pdbx_seq_one_letter_code
_entity_poly.pdbx_strand_id
1 'polypeptide(L)'
;MPVHDALQQVFRDVFGDDTIELTDETTARDIPQWDSLGHVNLMFAIEERFGVRFRGNELAELANVGELERFLEERADGSGPA
;
A
#
# COMPACT_ATOMS: atom_id res chain seq x y z
N MET A 1 6.13 8.70 12.06
CA MET A 1 6.33 8.83 10.63
C MET A 1 5.04 8.59 9.90
N PRO A 2 4.62 9.49 9.09
CA PRO A 2 3.34 9.29 8.42
C PRO A 2 3.40 8.10 7.48
N VAL A 3 2.45 7.22 7.63
CA VAL A 3 2.32 6.08 6.74
C VAL A 3 2.12 6.55 5.30
N HIS A 4 1.41 7.66 5.14
CA HIS A 4 1.09 8.16 3.80
C HIS A 4 2.34 8.41 2.96
N ASP A 5 3.31 9.11 3.52
CA ASP A 5 4.51 9.45 2.74
C ASP A 5 5.29 8.20 2.36
N ALA A 6 5.44 7.28 3.29
CA ALA A 6 6.16 6.05 3.02
C ALA A 6 5.41 5.20 1.99
N LEU A 7 4.09 5.13 2.11
CA LEU A 7 3.29 4.36 1.17
C LEU A 7 3.35 4.95 -0.23
N GLN A 8 3.27 6.27 -0.32
CA GLN A 8 3.36 6.93 -1.61
C GLN A 8 4.69 6.64 -2.29
N GLN A 9 5.76 6.62 -1.51
CA GLN A 9 7.07 6.29 -2.07
C GLN A 9 7.10 4.86 -2.58
N VAL A 10 6.48 3.93 -1.86
CA VAL A 10 6.40 2.54 -2.30
C VAL A 10 5.68 2.46 -3.65
N PHE A 11 4.55 3.15 -3.77
CA PHE A 11 3.82 3.16 -5.03
C PHE A 11 4.67 3.71 -6.18
N ARG A 12 5.37 4.79 -5.93
CA ARG A 12 6.23 5.40 -6.96
C ARG A 12 7.35 4.46 -7.38
N ASP A 13 7.95 3.79 -6.41
CA ASP A 13 9.04 2.86 -6.69
C ASP A 13 8.56 1.63 -7.45
N VAL A 14 7.45 1.06 -7.02
CA VAL A 14 6.94 -0.17 -7.62
C VAL A 14 6.49 0.09 -9.06
N PHE A 15 5.81 1.19 -9.26
CA PHE A 15 5.24 1.47 -10.58
C PHE A 15 6.15 2.34 -11.46
N GLY A 16 7.28 2.78 -10.92
CA GLY A 16 8.23 3.56 -11.69
C GLY A 16 7.69 4.91 -12.13
N ASP A 17 6.85 5.53 -11.30
CA ASP A 17 6.18 6.77 -11.69
C ASP A 17 6.19 7.74 -10.52
N ASP A 18 7.09 8.70 -10.58
CA ASP A 18 7.25 9.68 -9.51
C ASP A 18 6.12 10.70 -9.44
N THR A 19 5.21 10.67 -10.40
CA THR A 19 4.10 11.61 -10.39
C THR A 19 2.89 11.10 -9.62
N ILE A 20 2.93 9.87 -9.15
CA ILE A 20 1.81 9.31 -8.39
C ILE A 20 1.63 10.08 -7.10
N GLU A 21 0.41 10.56 -6.88
CA GLU A 21 0.05 11.20 -5.63
C GLU A 21 -1.15 10.48 -5.06
N LEU A 22 -0.97 9.91 -3.88
CA LEU A 22 -2.04 9.13 -3.26
C LEU A 22 -2.97 10.02 -2.45
N THR A 23 -4.25 9.73 -2.54
CA THR A 23 -5.23 10.33 -1.63
C THR A 23 -6.00 9.18 -0.99
N ASP A 24 -6.79 9.49 0.01
CA ASP A 24 -7.60 8.45 0.65
C ASP A 24 -8.52 7.76 -0.33
N GLU A 25 -8.90 8.44 -1.39
CA GLU A 25 -9.85 7.91 -2.36
C GLU A 25 -9.19 7.19 -3.53
N THR A 26 -7.88 7.18 -3.61
CA THR A 26 -7.18 6.54 -4.70
C THR A 26 -7.48 5.05 -4.73
N THR A 27 -7.78 4.53 -5.92
CA THR A 27 -8.05 3.11 -6.12
C THR A 27 -7.18 2.58 -7.24
N ALA A 28 -7.24 1.25 -7.44
CA ALA A 28 -6.47 0.65 -8.52
C ALA A 28 -6.89 1.18 -9.88
N ARG A 29 -8.12 1.66 -10.00
CA ARG A 29 -8.57 2.21 -11.28
C ARG A 29 -7.91 3.53 -11.61
N ASP A 30 -7.42 4.23 -10.60
CA ASP A 30 -6.79 5.52 -10.81
C ASP A 30 -5.33 5.40 -11.22
N ILE A 31 -4.76 4.23 -11.10
CA ILE A 31 -3.34 4.01 -11.41
C ILE A 31 -3.24 2.92 -12.47
N PRO A 32 -2.97 3.27 -13.72
CA PRO A 32 -2.95 2.28 -14.81
C PRO A 32 -1.96 1.16 -14.59
N GLN A 33 -0.86 1.41 -13.91
CA GLN A 33 0.14 0.39 -13.68
C GLN A 33 -0.27 -0.64 -12.63
N TRP A 34 -1.34 -0.36 -11.92
CA TRP A 34 -1.80 -1.24 -10.84
C TRP A 34 -2.72 -2.32 -11.42
N ASP A 35 -2.12 -3.23 -12.16
CA ASP A 35 -2.83 -4.38 -12.72
C ASP A 35 -2.51 -5.60 -11.86
N SER A 36 -2.78 -6.78 -12.35
CA SER A 36 -2.60 -8.00 -11.56
C SER A 36 -1.15 -8.19 -11.13
N LEU A 37 -0.22 -8.00 -12.05
CA LEU A 37 1.19 -8.16 -11.71
C LEU A 37 1.65 -7.03 -10.82
N GLY A 38 1.23 -5.81 -11.12
CA GLY A 38 1.57 -4.67 -10.29
C GLY A 38 1.04 -4.83 -8.88
N HIS A 39 -0.15 -5.43 -8.74
CA HIS A 39 -0.73 -5.67 -7.42
C HIS A 39 0.14 -6.59 -6.58
N VAL A 40 0.64 -7.67 -7.18
CA VAL A 40 1.50 -8.61 -6.45
C VAL A 40 2.81 -7.94 -6.06
N ASN A 41 3.40 -7.20 -6.97
CA ASN A 41 4.65 -6.50 -6.67
C ASN A 41 4.44 -5.46 -5.56
N LEU A 42 3.32 -4.75 -5.62
CA LEU A 42 2.98 -3.76 -4.61
C LEU A 42 2.80 -4.42 -3.25
N MET A 43 2.12 -5.56 -3.21
CA MET A 43 1.89 -6.28 -1.97
C MET A 43 3.21 -6.65 -1.29
N PHE A 44 4.12 -7.22 -2.05
CA PHE A 44 5.41 -7.61 -1.49
C PHE A 44 6.21 -6.39 -1.00
N ALA A 45 6.17 -5.31 -1.77
CA ALA A 45 6.91 -4.11 -1.40
C ALA A 45 6.35 -3.51 -0.11
N ILE A 46 5.03 -3.51 0.04
CA ILE A 46 4.41 -2.99 1.25
C ILE A 46 4.75 -3.87 2.43
N GLU A 47 4.68 -5.18 2.25
CA GLU A 47 5.01 -6.10 3.33
C GLU A 47 6.44 -5.87 3.83
N GLU A 48 7.34 -5.67 2.90
CA GLU A 48 8.74 -5.49 3.26
C GLU A 48 8.97 -4.13 3.90
N ARG A 49 8.36 -3.10 3.35
CA ARG A 49 8.60 -1.73 3.81
C ARG A 49 8.01 -1.50 5.21
N PHE A 50 6.85 -2.08 5.47
CA PHE A 50 6.14 -1.83 6.73
C PHE A 50 6.22 -2.99 7.71
N GLY A 51 6.79 -4.11 7.31
CA GLY A 51 6.90 -5.26 8.21
C GLY A 51 5.58 -5.92 8.52
N VAL A 52 4.65 -5.89 7.58
CA VAL A 52 3.33 -6.49 7.77
C VAL A 52 3.15 -7.67 6.83
N ARG A 53 2.10 -8.42 7.03
CA ARG A 53 1.74 -9.54 6.15
C ARG A 53 0.28 -9.44 5.78
N PHE A 54 0.03 -9.55 4.50
CA PHE A 54 -1.35 -9.65 4.01
C PHE A 54 -1.70 -11.12 3.90
N ARG A 55 -2.85 -11.49 4.41
CA ARG A 55 -3.29 -12.87 4.35
C ARG A 55 -4.33 -13.02 3.26
N GLY A 56 -4.14 -13.98 2.38
CA GLY A 56 -5.11 -14.21 1.33
C GLY A 56 -5.28 -12.98 0.48
N ASN A 57 -6.49 -12.48 0.39
CA ASN A 57 -6.80 -11.34 -0.46
C ASN A 57 -6.98 -10.05 0.33
N GLU A 58 -6.38 -9.94 1.50
CA GLU A 58 -6.60 -8.75 2.33
C GLU A 58 -6.34 -7.45 1.60
N LEU A 59 -5.24 -7.38 0.85
CA LEU A 59 -4.95 -6.14 0.13
C LEU A 59 -6.03 -5.82 -0.90
N ALA A 60 -6.52 -6.83 -1.60
CA ALA A 60 -7.54 -6.64 -2.60
C ALA A 60 -8.89 -6.26 -2.01
N GLU A 61 -9.11 -6.59 -0.73
CA GLU A 61 -10.37 -6.26 -0.08
C GLU A 61 -10.45 -4.82 0.38
N LEU A 62 -9.32 -4.13 0.40
CA LEU A 62 -9.33 -2.73 0.81
C LEU A 62 -9.84 -1.90 -0.37
N ALA A 63 -10.80 -1.05 -0.08
CA ALA A 63 -11.49 -0.35 -1.16
C ALA A 63 -10.65 0.76 -1.79
N ASN A 64 -9.78 1.37 -1.01
CA ASN A 64 -8.99 2.50 -1.49
C ASN A 64 -7.74 2.65 -0.62
N VAL A 65 -6.91 3.63 -1.00
CA VAL A 65 -5.67 3.88 -0.28
C VAL A 65 -5.91 4.30 1.17
N GLY A 66 -6.99 5.02 1.42
CA GLY A 66 -7.31 5.40 2.80
C GLY A 66 -7.49 4.19 3.71
N GLU A 67 -8.19 3.18 3.22
CA GLU A 67 -8.34 1.95 3.99
C GLU A 67 -7.02 1.21 4.15
N LEU A 68 -6.20 1.21 3.12
CA LEU A 68 -4.89 0.61 3.19
C LEU A 68 -4.02 1.31 4.22
N GLU A 69 -4.05 2.62 4.27
CA GLU A 69 -3.27 3.37 5.24
C GLU A 69 -3.72 3.05 6.67
N ARG A 70 -5.01 2.94 6.89
CA ARG A 70 -5.51 2.57 8.21
C ARG A 70 -5.08 1.17 8.59
N PHE A 71 -5.15 0.25 7.64
CA PHE A 71 -4.68 -1.11 7.87
C PHE A 71 -3.22 -1.12 8.30
N LEU A 72 -2.40 -0.34 7.60
CA LEU A 72 -0.98 -0.29 7.90
C LEU A 72 -0.70 0.38 9.25
N GLU A 73 -1.45 1.42 9.57
CA GLU A 73 -1.30 2.09 10.85
C GLU A 73 -1.60 1.14 12.00
N GLU A 74 -2.62 0.31 11.84
CA GLU A 74 -2.97 -0.64 12.88
C GLU A 74 -1.97 -1.78 13.00
N ARG A 75 -1.44 -2.24 11.87
CA ARG A 75 -0.58 -3.40 11.87
C ARG A 75 0.88 -3.07 12.07
N ALA A 76 1.32 -1.99 11.47
CA ALA A 76 2.73 -1.67 11.51
C ALA A 76 3.07 -0.84 12.73
N ASP A 77 2.12 -0.08 13.25
CA ASP A 77 2.39 0.80 14.33
C ASP A 77 2.24 0.12 15.66
N GLY A 78 1.27 -0.01 16.19
CA GLY A 78 1.16 -0.55 17.47
C GLY A 78 1.34 -1.99 17.54
N SER A 79 1.33 -2.59 16.46
CA SER A 79 1.42 -3.98 16.53
C SER A 79 2.80 -4.41 16.66
N GLY A 80 3.63 -3.59 16.84
CA GLY A 80 4.90 -4.01 17.04
C GLY A 80 4.87 -5.21 17.86
N PRO A 81 5.75 -6.03 17.73
CA PRO A 81 5.74 -7.26 18.40
C PRO A 81 5.81 -6.84 19.69
N ALA A 82 5.12 -6.49 19.95
CA ALA A 82 5.12 -6.30 21.21
C ALA A 82 6.07 -7.10 21.78
#